data_2b852bf15607da2284a0ca49a56a289f
#
_entry.id   2b852bf15607da2284a0ca49a56a289f
#
_cell.length_a   1.000
_cell.length_b   1.000
_cell.length_c   1.000
_cell.angle_alpha   90.00
_cell.angle_beta   90.00
_cell.angle_gamma   90.00
#
_symmetry.space_group_name_H-M   'P 1'
#
loop_
_entity.id
_entity.type
_entity.pdbx_description
1 polymer ?
#
loop_
_entity_poly.entity_id
_entity_poly.type
_entity_poly.pdbx_seq_one_letter_code
_entity_poly.pdbx_strand_id
1 'polypeptide(L)'
;MSDSMNTRNFIALDGVNPQTTVNSAAIYSQQMLYASAQITGGTSTPNGTLKIYGSNEHGINDPGLGTPDITYWAELGSLSATAIGNGVAITDVSYKWLKLTWTNSSSTAGTMDVRVTVKGW
;
A
#
# COMPACT_ATOMS: atom_id res chain seq x y z
N MET A 1 3.40 15.97 -27.53
CA MET A 1 3.97 14.79 -26.98
C MET A 1 3.50 14.62 -25.56
N SER A 2 3.50 13.47 -25.16
CA SER A 2 3.04 13.19 -23.83
C SER A 2 4.22 12.95 -22.93
N ASP A 3 4.26 13.65 -21.83
CA ASP A 3 5.18 13.39 -20.76
C ASP A 3 4.53 12.56 -19.69
N SER A 4 3.53 11.81 -20.09
CA SER A 4 2.79 11.03 -19.12
C SER A 4 3.68 10.00 -18.47
N MET A 5 3.68 10.00 -17.18
CA MET A 5 4.29 8.96 -16.37
C MET A 5 3.43 7.71 -16.48
N ASN A 6 4.07 6.57 -16.39
CA ASN A 6 3.33 5.33 -16.17
C ASN A 6 2.60 5.42 -14.84
N THR A 7 1.34 5.07 -14.85
CA THR A 7 0.51 5.07 -13.65
C THR A 7 -0.15 3.71 -13.52
N ARG A 8 -0.07 3.12 -12.34
CA ARG A 8 -0.77 1.87 -12.00
C ARG A 8 -1.56 2.06 -10.74
N ASN A 9 -2.77 1.54 -10.73
CA ASN A 9 -3.67 1.58 -9.59
C ASN A 9 -3.95 0.17 -9.10
N PHE A 10 -3.93 -0.01 -7.80
CA PHE A 10 -4.17 -1.30 -7.17
C PHE A 10 -5.20 -1.14 -6.05
N ILE A 11 -6.04 -2.16 -5.87
CA ILE A 11 -6.81 -2.30 -4.65
C ILE A 11 -5.95 -3.12 -3.70
N ALA A 12 -5.24 -2.44 -2.81
CA ALA A 12 -4.30 -3.11 -1.92
C ALA A 12 -5.01 -3.85 -0.79
N LEU A 13 -6.04 -3.25 -0.23
CA LEU A 13 -6.91 -3.86 0.77
C LEU A 13 -8.34 -3.74 0.27
N ASP A 14 -9.00 -4.87 0.06
CA ASP A 14 -10.33 -4.93 -0.54
C ASP A 14 -11.34 -5.52 0.44
N GLY A 15 -12.20 -4.65 0.99
CA GLY A 15 -13.25 -5.07 1.90
C GLY A 15 -12.74 -5.71 3.18
N VAL A 16 -11.57 -5.28 3.67
CA VAL A 16 -10.99 -5.85 4.88
C VAL A 16 -11.68 -5.33 6.12
N ASN A 17 -11.63 -6.10 7.20
CA ASN A 17 -12.10 -5.65 8.51
C ASN A 17 -10.98 -4.85 9.19
N PRO A 18 -11.13 -3.51 9.36
CA PRO A 18 -10.06 -2.70 9.94
C PRO A 18 -9.86 -2.91 11.43
N GLN A 19 -10.67 -3.74 12.08
CA GLN A 19 -10.44 -4.14 13.47
C GLN A 19 -9.32 -5.16 13.60
N THR A 20 -8.75 -5.65 12.51
CA THR A 20 -7.64 -6.59 12.49
C THR A 20 -6.42 -5.95 11.84
N THR A 21 -5.23 -6.47 12.14
CA THR A 21 -4.02 -6.10 11.41
C THR A 21 -4.04 -6.81 10.07
N VAL A 22 -3.87 -6.05 8.99
CA VAL A 22 -3.95 -6.59 7.63
C VAL A 22 -2.74 -6.12 6.84
N ASN A 23 -2.17 -7.05 6.05
CA ASN A 23 -1.09 -6.75 5.12
C ASN A 23 -1.59 -6.94 3.70
N SER A 24 -1.20 -6.04 2.80
CA SER A 24 -1.43 -6.26 1.37
C SER A 24 -0.46 -7.32 0.83
N ALA A 25 -0.77 -7.83 -0.36
CA ALA A 25 0.23 -8.56 -1.14
C ALA A 25 1.37 -7.60 -1.54
N ALA A 26 2.52 -8.15 -1.87
CA ALA A 26 3.62 -7.36 -2.40
C ALA A 26 3.25 -6.80 -3.78
N ILE A 27 3.54 -5.51 -3.97
CA ILE A 27 3.27 -4.79 -5.21
C ILE A 27 4.60 -4.52 -5.90
N TYR A 28 4.72 -4.94 -7.16
CA TYR A 28 5.93 -4.68 -7.92
C TYR A 28 6.00 -3.20 -8.28
N SER A 29 7.06 -2.53 -7.83
CA SER A 29 7.20 -1.07 -7.96
C SER A 29 8.51 -0.64 -8.61
N GLN A 30 9.26 -1.56 -9.20
CA GLN A 30 10.50 -1.20 -9.89
C GLN A 30 10.21 -0.17 -10.98
N GLN A 31 11.07 0.85 -11.09
CA GLN A 31 10.94 1.98 -12.00
C GLN A 31 9.84 2.98 -11.64
N MET A 32 9.23 2.84 -10.48
CA MET A 32 8.28 3.83 -9.99
C MET A 32 9.00 4.88 -9.14
N LEU A 33 8.52 6.12 -9.20
CA LEU A 33 9.11 7.25 -8.48
C LEU A 33 8.24 7.70 -7.32
N TYR A 34 6.92 7.56 -7.46
CA TYR A 34 5.95 8.05 -6.50
C TYR A 34 4.94 6.97 -6.17
N ALA A 35 4.46 6.98 -4.95
CA ALA A 35 3.35 6.13 -4.54
C ALA A 35 2.43 6.91 -3.62
N SER A 36 1.16 6.55 -3.62
CA SER A 36 0.20 7.05 -2.65
C SER A 36 -0.73 5.92 -2.24
N ALA A 37 -1.23 6.00 -1.02
CA ALA A 37 -2.23 5.10 -0.50
C ALA A 37 -3.35 5.92 0.10
N GLN A 38 -4.60 5.53 -0.16
CA GLN A 38 -5.76 6.23 0.35
C GLN A 38 -6.83 5.24 0.75
N ILE A 39 -7.47 5.51 1.87
CA ILE A 39 -8.68 4.77 2.25
C ILE A 39 -9.81 5.32 1.41
N THR A 40 -10.33 4.51 0.47
CA THR A 40 -11.24 4.99 -0.56
C THR A 40 -12.69 4.59 -0.35
N GLY A 41 -12.97 3.72 0.59
CA GLY A 41 -14.34 3.28 0.83
C GLY A 41 -14.45 2.32 1.99
N GLY A 42 -15.68 1.90 2.25
CA GLY A 42 -15.99 0.95 3.30
C GLY A 42 -17.12 1.42 4.19
N THR A 43 -17.52 0.53 5.09
CA THR A 43 -18.61 0.78 6.03
C THR A 43 -18.13 1.09 7.45
N SER A 44 -16.85 0.81 7.73
CA SER A 44 -16.23 1.11 9.02
C SER A 44 -15.85 2.59 9.12
N THR A 45 -15.81 3.09 10.37
CA THR A 45 -15.03 4.28 10.69
C THR A 45 -13.66 3.78 11.11
N PRO A 46 -12.64 3.88 10.25
CA PRO A 46 -11.31 3.38 10.57
C PRO A 46 -10.64 4.27 11.61
N ASN A 47 -9.87 3.64 12.49
CA ASN A 47 -9.02 4.35 13.43
C ASN A 47 -7.80 3.48 13.70
N GLY A 48 -6.69 3.85 13.10
CA GLY A 48 -5.47 3.07 13.18
C GLY A 48 -4.34 3.70 12.38
N THR A 49 -3.34 2.90 12.03
CA THR A 49 -2.15 3.35 11.32
C THR A 49 -2.00 2.59 10.02
N LEU A 50 -1.86 3.34 8.94
CA LEU A 50 -1.55 2.82 7.61
C LEU A 50 -0.08 3.10 7.33
N LYS A 51 0.68 2.06 6.98
CA LYS A 51 2.11 2.18 6.67
C LYS A 51 2.41 1.62 5.30
N ILE A 52 3.34 2.27 4.61
CA ILE A 52 3.89 1.79 3.34
C ILE A 52 5.31 1.35 3.59
N TYR A 53 5.64 0.15 3.13
CA TYR A 53 6.97 -0.43 3.22
C TYR A 53 7.52 -0.72 1.84
N GLY A 54 8.85 -0.69 1.73
CA GLY A 54 9.54 -1.07 0.51
C GLY A 54 10.62 -2.10 0.78
N SER A 55 10.94 -2.88 -0.25
CA SER A 55 12.03 -3.86 -0.19
C SER A 55 12.68 -4.03 -1.55
N ASN A 56 13.99 -4.26 -1.53
CA ASN A 56 14.77 -4.59 -2.71
C ASN A 56 15.16 -6.07 -2.79
N GLU A 57 14.64 -6.89 -1.89
CA GLU A 57 14.92 -8.31 -1.94
C GLU A 57 14.39 -8.90 -3.25
N HIS A 58 15.13 -9.88 -3.77
CA HIS A 58 14.68 -10.59 -4.95
C HIS A 58 13.48 -11.47 -4.68
N GLY A 59 13.38 -11.99 -3.49
CA GLY A 59 12.48 -13.08 -3.23
C GLY A 59 12.97 -14.36 -3.91
N ILE A 60 12.30 -15.45 -3.67
CA ILE A 60 12.61 -16.72 -4.33
C ILE A 60 12.09 -16.71 -5.75
N ASN A 61 10.97 -16.04 -5.99
CA ASN A 61 10.31 -16.00 -7.28
C ASN A 61 10.51 -14.66 -7.96
N ASP A 62 10.68 -14.70 -9.27
CA ASP A 62 10.62 -13.51 -10.10
C ASP A 62 9.20 -12.93 -10.11
N PRO A 63 9.05 -11.63 -10.49
CA PRO A 63 7.74 -10.99 -10.48
C PRO A 63 6.65 -11.70 -11.26
N GLY A 64 6.97 -12.51 -12.23
CA GLY A 64 5.98 -13.24 -13.02
C GLY A 64 5.60 -14.61 -12.45
N LEU A 65 6.22 -15.05 -11.39
CA LEU A 65 6.12 -16.42 -10.91
C LEU A 65 5.36 -16.56 -9.58
N GLY A 66 4.76 -15.50 -9.10
CA GLY A 66 3.96 -15.55 -7.88
C GLY A 66 4.41 -14.55 -6.83
N THR A 67 3.98 -14.76 -5.61
CA THR A 67 4.29 -13.87 -4.49
C THR A 67 5.77 -14.02 -4.10
N PRO A 68 6.53 -12.92 -4.06
CA PRO A 68 7.91 -12.99 -3.63
C PRO A 68 8.03 -13.33 -2.14
N ASP A 69 9.08 -14.02 -1.80
CA ASP A 69 9.41 -14.37 -0.42
C ASP A 69 10.34 -13.29 0.14
N ILE A 70 9.74 -12.27 0.73
CA ILE A 70 10.46 -11.10 1.22
C ILE A 70 10.47 -11.10 2.74
N THR A 71 11.66 -11.00 3.30
CA THR A 71 11.87 -11.01 4.76
C THR A 71 11.99 -9.60 5.32
N TYR A 72 12.72 -8.72 4.63
CA TYR A 72 13.06 -7.41 5.18
C TYR A 72 12.34 -6.30 4.44
N TRP A 73 11.61 -5.49 5.22
CA TRP A 73 10.84 -4.36 4.73
C TRP A 73 11.29 -3.08 5.45
N ALA A 74 11.48 -2.01 4.69
CA ALA A 74 11.80 -0.69 5.23
C ALA A 74 10.54 0.17 5.22
N GLU A 75 10.26 0.86 6.32
CA GLU A 75 9.12 1.78 6.38
C GLU A 75 9.42 3.02 5.55
N LEU A 76 8.52 3.35 4.62
CA LEU A 76 8.65 4.52 3.75
C LEU A 76 7.72 5.66 4.17
N GLY A 77 6.59 5.35 4.74
CA GLY A 77 5.64 6.35 5.20
C GLY A 77 4.60 5.77 6.14
N SER A 78 3.98 6.66 6.90
CA SER A 78 3.01 6.29 7.91
C SER A 78 1.93 7.36 8.01
N LEU A 79 0.70 6.93 8.26
CA LEU A 79 -0.45 7.81 8.43
C LEU A 79 -1.30 7.31 9.59
N SER A 80 -1.62 8.21 10.53
CA SER A 80 -2.68 7.97 11.49
C SER A 80 -4.01 8.29 10.82
N ALA A 81 -4.81 7.29 10.57
CA ALA A 81 -6.07 7.43 9.84
C ALA A 81 -7.25 7.31 10.79
N THR A 82 -8.19 8.23 10.66
CA THR A 82 -9.41 8.29 11.48
C THR A 82 -10.68 8.36 10.64
N ALA A 83 -10.56 8.40 9.33
CA ALA A 83 -11.72 8.54 8.44
C ALA A 83 -11.43 7.97 7.06
N ILE A 84 -12.50 7.58 6.38
CA ILE A 84 -12.46 7.30 4.95
C ILE A 84 -12.00 8.57 4.23
N GLY A 85 -11.08 8.42 3.29
CA GLY A 85 -10.50 9.55 2.55
C GLY A 85 -9.10 9.93 3.01
N ASN A 86 -8.68 9.52 4.20
CA ASN A 86 -7.31 9.77 4.63
C ASN A 86 -6.31 9.02 3.74
N GLY A 87 -5.17 9.65 3.49
CA GLY A 87 -4.16 9.09 2.60
C GLY A 87 -2.76 9.58 2.90
N VAL A 88 -1.78 8.89 2.35
CA VAL A 88 -0.37 9.20 2.49
C VAL A 88 0.32 9.12 1.13
N ALA A 89 1.25 10.03 0.86
CA ALA A 89 2.02 10.05 -0.37
C ALA A 89 3.50 9.88 -0.09
N ILE A 90 4.17 9.13 -0.95
CA ILE A 90 5.60 8.88 -0.90
C ILE A 90 6.21 9.45 -2.18
N THR A 91 7.19 10.34 -2.04
CA THR A 91 7.79 11.03 -3.17
C THR A 91 9.10 10.40 -3.64
N ASP A 92 9.58 9.39 -2.96
CA ASP A 92 10.82 8.71 -3.33
C ASP A 92 10.62 7.20 -3.15
N VAL A 93 10.11 6.58 -4.20
CA VAL A 93 9.93 5.13 -4.23
C VAL A 93 11.10 4.54 -5.00
N SER A 94 12.14 4.16 -4.28
CA SER A 94 13.34 3.58 -4.88
C SER A 94 13.45 2.09 -4.62
N TYR A 95 12.33 1.44 -4.36
CA TYR A 95 12.30 0.02 -4.01
C TYR A 95 11.64 -0.80 -5.09
N LYS A 96 12.06 -2.04 -5.19
CA LYS A 96 11.53 -3.00 -6.15
C LYS A 96 10.11 -3.43 -5.81
N TRP A 97 9.81 -3.53 -4.52
CA TRP A 97 8.51 -3.98 -4.00
C TRP A 97 7.98 -3.02 -2.98
N LEU A 98 6.66 -2.90 -2.96
CA LEU A 98 5.92 -2.17 -1.92
C LEU A 98 4.94 -3.09 -1.22
N LYS A 99 4.64 -2.77 0.02
CA LYS A 99 3.62 -3.44 0.82
C LYS A 99 2.90 -2.40 1.68
N LEU A 100 1.61 -2.62 1.86
CA LEU A 100 0.79 -1.83 2.77
C LEU A 100 0.49 -2.65 4.01
N THR A 101 0.53 -2.02 5.16
CA THR A 101 0.13 -2.64 6.43
C THR A 101 -0.86 -1.72 7.15
N TRP A 102 -1.97 -2.29 7.58
CA TRP A 102 -2.93 -1.62 8.45
C TRP A 102 -2.83 -2.19 9.85
N THR A 103 -2.70 -1.33 10.85
CA THR A 103 -2.73 -1.70 12.27
C THR A 103 -3.88 -0.97 12.94
N ASN A 104 -4.82 -1.74 13.50
CA ASN A 104 -5.99 -1.17 14.16
C ASN A 104 -5.62 -0.50 15.48
N SER A 105 -6.33 0.58 15.79
CA SER A 105 -6.37 1.16 17.13
C SER A 105 -7.76 1.01 17.74
N SER A 106 -8.75 1.67 17.17
CA SER A 106 -10.12 1.61 17.67
C SER A 106 -11.16 1.78 16.56
N SER A 107 -10.97 1.07 15.45
CA SER A 107 -11.92 1.09 14.34
C SER A 107 -13.25 0.47 14.72
N THR A 108 -14.33 0.96 14.11
CA THR A 108 -15.65 0.32 14.22
C THR A 108 -15.70 -0.95 13.37
N ALA A 109 -16.67 -1.81 13.64
CA ALA A 109 -16.93 -2.97 12.80
C ALA A 109 -17.33 -2.54 11.39
N GLY A 110 -17.01 -3.35 10.40
CA GLY A 110 -17.34 -3.09 9.01
C GLY A 110 -16.19 -3.39 8.07
N THR A 111 -16.18 -2.73 6.92
CA THR A 111 -15.19 -2.94 5.88
C THR A 111 -14.40 -1.68 5.61
N MET A 112 -13.23 -1.87 4.99
CA MET A 112 -12.37 -0.79 4.56
C MET A 112 -11.66 -1.18 3.27
N ASP A 113 -11.64 -0.25 2.32
CA ASP A 113 -10.90 -0.40 1.07
C ASP A 113 -9.75 0.58 1.04
N VAL A 114 -8.57 0.12 0.62
CA VAL A 114 -7.41 0.98 0.43
C VAL A 114 -6.88 0.79 -0.97
N ARG A 115 -6.73 1.88 -1.70
CA ARG A 115 -6.15 1.88 -3.03
C ARG A 115 -4.76 2.48 -3.01
N VAL A 116 -3.89 1.91 -3.82
CA VAL A 116 -2.52 2.38 -4.01
C VAL A 116 -2.36 2.78 -5.47
N THR A 117 -1.76 3.94 -5.68
CA THR A 117 -1.34 4.40 -7.00
C THR A 117 0.17 4.54 -7.00
N VAL A 118 0.83 3.98 -8.01
CA VAL A 118 2.27 4.17 -8.23
C VAL A 118 2.46 4.86 -9.57
N LYS A 119 3.43 5.76 -9.64
CA LYS A 119 3.75 6.51 -10.84
C LYS A 119 5.25 6.48 -11.10
N GLY A 120 5.63 6.34 -12.36
CA GLY A 120 7.02 6.31 -12.78
C GLY A 120 7.17 6.63 -14.26
N TRP A 121 8.38 6.48 -14.75
CA TRP A 121 8.72 6.72 -16.16
C TRP A 121 8.48 5.51 -17.05
#